data_8c75e53735157af297ba49f93cf59291
#
_entry.id   8c75e53735157af297ba49f93cf59291
#
_cell.length_a   1.000
_cell.length_b   1.000
_cell.length_c   1.000
_cell.angle_alpha   90.00
_cell.angle_beta   90.00
_cell.angle_gamma   90.00
#
_symmetry.space_group_name_H-M   'P 1'
#
loop_
_entity.id
_entity.type
_entity.pdbx_description
1 polymer ?
#
loop_
_entity_poly.entity_id
_entity_poly.type
_entity_poly.pdbx_seq_one_letter_code
_entity_poly.pdbx_strand_id
1 'polypeptide(L)'
;MPQVEYEDIIPGEGTLNKDLRDKKGGKTGIKFYAGDVLYGKLRPYLMNWLYPQFNGVAVGDFWVLRATECDSSFLYRLVQTGSFQRLANVSSGSKMPRADWNLISQSFFAVPADHAEQKAIAKGLAELDTLITLHQRKYCGVVSWMLGVALVRLGSESDGAFGEMKHVLR
;
A
#
# COMPACT_ATOMS: atom_id res chain seq x y z
N MET A 1 4.00 21.91 -2.14
CA MET A 1 3.96 20.70 -1.28
C MET A 1 3.56 19.52 -2.15
N PRO A 2 4.21 18.36 -2.00
CA PRO A 2 3.83 17.14 -2.71
C PRO A 2 2.37 16.79 -2.45
N GLN A 3 1.68 16.31 -3.48
CA GLN A 3 0.28 15.87 -3.38
C GLN A 3 0.22 14.36 -3.57
N VAL A 4 -0.48 13.68 -2.66
CA VAL A 4 -0.70 12.22 -2.69
C VAL A 4 -2.17 11.97 -3.03
N GLU A 5 -2.39 11.19 -4.08
CA GLU A 5 -3.71 10.70 -4.52
C GLU A 5 -3.76 9.17 -4.41
N TYR A 6 -4.95 8.58 -4.54
CA TYR A 6 -5.10 7.11 -4.50
C TYR A 6 -4.24 6.39 -5.54
N GLU A 7 -4.15 6.94 -6.75
CA GLU A 7 -3.37 6.38 -7.85
C GLU A 7 -1.85 6.41 -7.63
N ASP A 8 -1.38 7.18 -6.65
CA ASP A 8 0.04 7.29 -6.32
C ASP A 8 0.48 6.20 -5.34
N ILE A 9 -0.46 5.50 -4.69
CA ILE A 9 -0.18 4.47 -3.68
C ILE A 9 -0.33 3.09 -4.33
N ILE A 10 0.63 2.22 -4.06
CA ILE A 10 0.52 0.79 -4.42
C ILE A 10 -0.36 0.12 -3.36
N PRO A 11 -1.55 -0.40 -3.73
CA PRO A 11 -2.48 -1.02 -2.79
C PRO A 11 -1.84 -2.17 -2.01
N GLY A 12 -2.02 -2.17 -0.70
CA GLY A 12 -1.50 -3.20 0.20
C GLY A 12 -0.02 -3.09 0.55
N GLU A 13 0.78 -2.38 -0.24
CA GLU A 13 2.23 -2.25 0.00
C GLU A 13 2.60 -1.03 0.85
N GLY A 14 1.75 0.02 0.84
CA GLY A 14 2.03 1.25 1.57
C GLY A 14 3.21 2.03 1.01
N THR A 15 3.50 1.87 -0.26
CA THR A 15 4.56 2.55 -1.00
C THR A 15 4.00 3.40 -2.14
N LEU A 16 4.78 4.37 -2.59
CA LEU A 16 4.43 5.19 -3.74
C LEU A 16 4.91 4.52 -5.03
N ASN A 17 4.09 4.60 -6.08
CA ASN A 17 4.42 4.04 -7.40
C ASN A 17 5.30 4.97 -8.25
N LYS A 18 5.46 6.24 -7.83
CA LYS A 18 6.25 7.26 -8.51
C LYS A 18 6.80 8.32 -7.57
N ASP A 19 7.80 9.07 -8.05
CA ASP A 19 8.28 10.27 -7.36
C ASP A 19 7.24 11.41 -7.51
N LEU A 20 6.88 12.02 -6.39
CA LEU A 20 5.88 13.09 -6.35
C LEU A 20 6.46 14.50 -6.55
N ARG A 21 7.82 14.62 -6.70
CA ARG A 21 8.49 15.92 -6.82
C ARG A 21 8.05 16.70 -8.05
N ASP A 22 7.75 16.00 -9.14
CA ASP A 22 7.35 16.59 -10.42
C ASP A 22 5.84 16.77 -10.57
N LYS A 23 5.07 16.33 -9.59
CA LYS A 23 3.60 16.46 -9.63
C LYS A 23 3.20 17.90 -9.37
N LYS A 24 2.65 18.56 -10.39
CA LYS A 24 2.11 19.94 -10.27
C LYS A 24 0.96 19.92 -9.26
N GLY A 25 1.15 20.63 -8.13
CA GLY A 25 0.13 20.84 -7.12
C GLY A 25 -0.98 21.77 -7.65
N GLY A 26 -2.10 21.77 -6.97
CA GLY A 26 -3.24 22.65 -7.30
C GLY A 26 -4.57 22.12 -6.80
N LYS A 27 -4.63 20.85 -6.41
CA LYS A 27 -5.85 20.26 -5.85
C LYS A 27 -5.94 20.54 -4.35
N THR A 28 -7.14 20.79 -3.87
CA THR A 28 -7.43 20.94 -2.45
C THR A 28 -7.43 19.58 -1.76
N GLY A 29 -6.86 19.50 -0.57
CA GLY A 29 -6.80 18.27 0.22
C GLY A 29 -6.45 18.54 1.68
N ILE A 30 -6.21 17.48 2.43
CA ILE A 30 -5.86 17.53 3.85
C ILE A 30 -4.35 17.56 3.98
N LYS A 31 -3.81 18.54 4.71
CA LYS A 31 -2.36 18.60 5.01
C LYS A 31 -1.97 17.47 5.95
N PHE A 32 -0.86 16.83 5.66
CA PHE A 32 -0.23 15.85 6.51
C PHE A 32 1.25 16.18 6.75
N TYR A 33 1.80 15.65 7.81
CA TYR A 33 3.20 15.81 8.19
C TYR A 33 3.92 14.46 8.18
N ALA A 34 5.25 14.51 8.13
CA ALA A 34 6.06 13.31 8.27
C ALA A 34 5.70 12.55 9.56
N GLY A 35 5.41 11.25 9.44
CA GLY A 35 4.96 10.41 10.55
C GLY A 35 3.46 10.34 10.77
N ASP A 36 2.64 11.13 10.07
CA ASP A 36 1.20 10.89 10.01
C ASP A 36 0.91 9.64 9.15
N VAL A 37 -0.18 8.94 9.42
CA VAL A 37 -0.63 7.78 8.63
C VAL A 37 -1.78 8.20 7.72
N LEU A 38 -1.61 8.04 6.43
CA LEU A 38 -2.70 8.24 5.47
C LEU A 38 -3.47 6.92 5.32
N TYR A 39 -4.78 6.98 5.42
CA TYR A 39 -5.66 5.84 5.22
C TYR A 39 -6.78 6.19 4.24
N GLY A 40 -6.87 5.45 3.16
CA GLY A 40 -7.91 5.61 2.14
C GLY A 40 -9.25 5.08 2.63
N LYS A 41 -10.16 5.98 2.99
CA LYS A 41 -11.48 5.62 3.51
C LYS A 41 -12.48 5.14 2.45
N LEU A 42 -12.27 5.49 1.17
CA LEU A 42 -13.08 5.03 0.06
C LEU A 42 -12.62 3.66 -0.40
N ARG A 43 -13.54 2.70 -0.48
CA ARG A 43 -13.25 1.30 -0.85
C ARG A 43 -12.10 0.73 -0.01
N PRO A 44 -12.26 0.64 1.31
CA PRO A 44 -11.16 0.26 2.22
C PRO A 44 -10.55 -1.11 1.90
N TYR A 45 -11.29 -2.00 1.23
CA TYR A 45 -10.78 -3.28 0.72
C TYR A 45 -9.63 -3.14 -0.31
N LEU A 46 -9.44 -1.96 -0.90
CA LEU A 46 -8.29 -1.68 -1.77
C LEU A 46 -6.99 -1.48 -0.98
N MET A 47 -7.08 -1.37 0.35
CA MET A 47 -5.91 -1.29 1.22
C MET A 47 -4.95 -0.16 0.85
N ASN A 48 -5.50 1.03 0.60
CA ASN A 48 -4.71 2.23 0.32
C ASN A 48 -4.30 2.90 1.62
N TRP A 49 -3.11 2.62 2.08
CA TRP A 49 -2.48 3.29 3.23
C TRP A 49 -1.06 3.71 2.89
N LEU A 50 -0.57 4.75 3.57
CA LEU A 50 0.79 5.24 3.40
C LEU A 50 1.30 5.81 4.73
N TYR A 51 2.59 5.59 5.01
CA TYR A 51 3.31 6.19 6.13
C TYR A 51 4.42 7.11 5.61
N PRO A 52 4.08 8.35 5.21
CA PRO A 52 5.01 9.26 4.56
C PRO A 52 6.03 9.79 5.56
N GLN A 53 7.30 9.87 5.12
CA GLN A 53 8.38 10.51 5.84
C GLN A 53 8.65 11.94 5.31
N PHE A 54 7.63 12.57 4.74
CA PHE A 54 7.64 13.93 4.20
C PHE A 54 6.32 14.63 4.48
N ASN A 55 6.32 15.96 4.35
CA ASN A 55 5.11 16.76 4.51
C ASN A 55 4.41 16.94 3.15
N GLY A 56 3.09 16.90 3.13
CA GLY A 56 2.34 17.01 1.88
C GLY A 56 0.86 17.29 2.06
N VAL A 57 0.10 17.05 0.99
CA VAL A 57 -1.34 17.20 0.93
C VAL A 57 -1.95 15.89 0.41
N ALA A 58 -2.82 15.27 1.19
CA ALA A 58 -3.60 14.11 0.79
C ALA A 58 -4.85 14.59 0.04
N VAL A 59 -4.97 14.21 -1.22
CA VAL A 59 -6.07 14.62 -2.10
C VAL A 59 -7.04 13.46 -2.31
N GLY A 60 -8.30 13.70 -2.03
CA GLY A 60 -9.36 12.69 -2.12
C GLY A 60 -9.84 12.19 -0.76
N ASP A 61 -10.44 11.02 -0.74
CA ASP A 61 -11.11 10.44 0.43
C ASP A 61 -10.14 9.78 1.43
N PHE A 62 -9.14 10.53 1.92
CA PHE A 62 -8.21 10.06 2.94
C PHE A 62 -8.61 10.49 4.35
N TRP A 63 -8.28 9.66 5.33
CA TRP A 63 -8.03 10.10 6.69
C TRP A 63 -6.53 10.35 6.87
N VAL A 64 -6.20 11.42 7.59
CA VAL A 64 -4.86 11.69 8.08
C VAL A 64 -4.88 11.38 9.57
N LEU A 65 -4.32 10.22 9.94
CA LEU A 65 -4.31 9.73 11.30
C LEU A 65 -3.00 10.14 11.97
N ARG A 66 -3.13 10.88 13.06
CA ARG A 66 -1.99 11.30 13.88
C ARG A 66 -1.97 10.52 15.18
N ALA A 67 -0.85 9.90 15.48
CA ALA A 67 -0.65 9.23 16.75
C ALA A 67 -0.56 10.24 17.87
N THR A 68 -1.36 10.06 18.93
CA THR A 68 -1.36 10.90 20.14
C THR A 68 -0.92 10.10 21.36
N GLU A 69 -1.39 8.86 21.51
CA GLU A 69 -1.13 7.99 22.65
C GLU A 69 -0.37 6.70 22.29
N CYS A 70 0.02 6.56 21.04
CA CYS A 70 0.82 5.44 20.58
C CYS A 70 1.93 5.91 19.66
N ASP A 71 2.88 5.03 19.37
CA ASP A 71 3.92 5.31 18.38
C ASP A 71 3.34 5.36 16.96
N SER A 72 3.78 6.31 16.16
CA SER A 72 3.24 6.51 14.80
C SER A 72 3.54 5.36 13.85
N SER A 73 4.71 4.72 14.00
CA SER A 73 5.06 3.54 13.21
C SER A 73 4.20 2.34 13.62
N PHE A 74 3.84 2.23 14.90
CA PHE A 74 2.90 1.22 15.39
C PHE A 74 1.48 1.48 14.89
N LEU A 75 1.01 2.74 14.90
CA LEU A 75 -0.29 3.12 14.33
C LEU A 75 -0.38 2.69 12.86
N TYR A 76 0.68 2.89 12.09
CA TYR A 76 0.75 2.43 10.71
C TYR A 76 0.59 0.90 10.59
N ARG A 77 1.14 0.13 11.52
CA ARG A 77 0.93 -1.33 11.56
C ARG A 77 -0.47 -1.71 12.03
N LEU A 78 -1.02 -0.95 12.96
CA LEU A 78 -2.37 -1.17 13.47
C LEU A 78 -3.43 -1.07 12.37
N VAL A 79 -3.36 -0.07 11.48
CA VAL A 79 -4.32 0.08 10.38
C VAL A 79 -4.25 -1.07 9.36
N GLN A 80 -3.16 -1.81 9.32
CA GLN A 80 -2.98 -2.99 8.45
C GLN A 80 -3.54 -4.27 9.06
N THR A 81 -3.82 -4.28 10.37
CA THR A 81 -4.31 -5.49 11.06
C THR A 81 -5.68 -5.91 10.56
N GLY A 82 -5.93 -7.23 10.58
CA GLY A 82 -7.24 -7.79 10.23
C GLY A 82 -8.38 -7.25 11.13
N SER A 83 -8.10 -6.85 12.37
CA SER A 83 -9.09 -6.24 13.27
C SER A 83 -9.53 -4.88 12.77
N PHE A 84 -8.58 -4.01 12.41
CA PHE A 84 -8.88 -2.70 11.84
C PHE A 84 -9.57 -2.83 10.48
N GLN A 85 -9.06 -3.69 9.60
CA GLN A 85 -9.61 -3.89 8.26
C GLN A 85 -11.03 -4.44 8.28
N ARG A 86 -11.37 -5.35 9.19
CA ARG A 86 -12.76 -5.83 9.34
C ARG A 86 -13.71 -4.68 9.68
N LEU A 87 -13.34 -3.79 10.59
CA LEU A 87 -14.17 -2.63 10.97
C LEU A 87 -14.27 -1.62 9.82
N ALA A 88 -13.15 -1.33 9.16
CA ALA A 88 -13.12 -0.40 8.03
C ALA A 88 -13.97 -0.87 6.83
N ASN A 89 -14.11 -2.18 6.67
CA ASN A 89 -14.89 -2.78 5.58
C ASN A 89 -16.35 -3.05 5.95
N VAL A 90 -16.80 -2.72 7.16
CA VAL A 90 -18.23 -2.75 7.51
C VAL A 90 -18.91 -1.66 6.70
N SER A 91 -19.63 -2.04 5.65
CA SER A 91 -20.38 -1.11 4.82
C SER A 91 -21.85 -1.47 4.76
N SER A 92 -22.70 -0.48 4.80
CA SER A 92 -24.15 -0.61 4.71
C SER A 92 -24.64 -0.69 3.25
N GLY A 93 -24.16 -1.69 2.47
CA GLY A 93 -24.73 -2.01 1.14
C GLY A 93 -24.54 -0.97 0.02
N SER A 94 -23.62 -0.03 0.17
CA SER A 94 -23.34 0.99 -0.85
C SER A 94 -22.51 0.43 -2.02
N LYS A 95 -22.78 0.92 -3.25
CA LYS A 95 -21.91 0.67 -4.42
C LYS A 95 -20.49 1.22 -4.26
N MET A 96 -20.30 2.21 -3.38
CA MET A 96 -19.01 2.83 -3.06
C MET A 96 -18.81 2.82 -1.55
N PRO A 97 -18.40 1.68 -0.96
CA PRO A 97 -18.26 1.56 0.49
C PRO A 97 -17.19 2.54 0.99
N ARG A 98 -17.49 3.17 2.11
CA ARG A 98 -16.57 4.02 2.84
C ARG A 98 -16.43 3.53 4.26
N ALA A 99 -15.20 3.58 4.78
CA ALA A 99 -14.96 3.32 6.19
C ALA A 99 -15.67 4.37 7.05
N ASP A 100 -16.32 3.92 8.11
CA ASP A 100 -17.04 4.78 9.05
C ASP A 100 -16.13 5.15 10.22
N TRP A 101 -15.88 6.47 10.35
CA TRP A 101 -15.06 6.98 11.44
C TRP A 101 -15.68 6.73 12.82
N ASN A 102 -17.00 6.84 12.95
CA ASN A 102 -17.68 6.63 14.23
C ASN A 102 -17.48 5.18 14.72
N LEU A 103 -17.57 4.21 13.80
CA LEU A 103 -17.34 2.83 14.15
C LEU A 103 -15.89 2.58 14.58
N ILE A 104 -14.93 3.11 13.86
CA ILE A 104 -13.49 2.90 14.15
C ILE A 104 -13.07 3.64 15.42
N SER A 105 -13.50 4.90 15.60
CA SER A 105 -13.11 5.70 16.75
C SER A 105 -13.68 5.20 18.08
N GLN A 106 -14.80 4.47 18.05
CA GLN A 106 -15.42 3.85 19.22
C GLN A 106 -14.95 2.41 19.46
N SER A 107 -14.14 1.86 18.58
CA SER A 107 -13.65 0.49 18.69
C SER A 107 -12.37 0.42 19.52
N PHE A 108 -12.21 -0.69 20.25
CA PHE A 108 -11.02 -0.94 21.06
C PHE A 108 -10.03 -1.79 20.29
N PHE A 109 -8.77 -1.37 20.32
CA PHE A 109 -7.65 -2.10 19.75
C PHE A 109 -6.66 -2.47 20.84
N ALA A 110 -6.11 -3.67 20.78
CA ALA A 110 -5.02 -4.08 21.65
C ALA A 110 -3.74 -3.33 21.28
N VAL A 111 -3.25 -2.53 22.20
CA VAL A 111 -2.03 -1.73 22.01
C VAL A 111 -1.12 -1.98 23.21
N PRO A 112 0.17 -2.33 23.01
CA PRO A 112 1.11 -2.43 24.12
C PRO A 112 1.22 -1.10 24.88
N ALA A 113 1.30 -1.15 26.19
CA ALA A 113 1.39 0.06 27.02
C ALA A 113 2.73 0.78 26.85
N ASP A 114 3.81 0.04 26.58
CA ASP A 114 5.14 0.59 26.41
C ASP A 114 5.42 1.01 24.97
N HIS A 115 5.78 2.28 24.78
CA HIS A 115 6.17 2.84 23.48
C HIS A 115 7.43 2.20 22.89
N ALA A 116 8.34 1.69 23.72
CA ALA A 116 9.53 0.98 23.24
C ALA A 116 9.14 -0.36 22.62
N GLU A 117 8.18 -1.07 23.22
CA GLU A 117 7.62 -2.32 22.68
C GLU A 117 6.88 -2.05 21.36
N GLN A 118 6.06 -0.98 21.30
CA GLN A 118 5.37 -0.58 20.07
C GLN A 118 6.35 -0.36 18.92
N LYS A 119 7.44 0.38 19.16
CA LYS A 119 8.50 0.63 18.17
C LYS A 119 9.22 -0.65 17.76
N ALA A 120 9.51 -1.53 18.71
CA ALA A 120 10.18 -2.80 18.42
C ALA A 120 9.31 -3.69 17.51
N ILE A 121 8.01 -3.78 17.78
CA ILE A 121 7.05 -4.51 16.95
C ILE A 121 7.00 -3.90 15.54
N ALA A 122 6.82 -2.59 15.44
CA ALA A 122 6.74 -1.90 14.15
C ALA A 122 8.01 -2.06 13.32
N LYS A 123 9.19 -2.00 13.95
CA LYS A 123 10.48 -2.21 13.32
C LYS A 123 10.64 -3.65 12.83
N GLY A 124 10.33 -4.66 13.65
CA GLY A 124 10.41 -6.06 13.26
C GLY A 124 9.51 -6.38 12.06
N LEU A 125 8.28 -5.84 12.04
CA LEU A 125 7.39 -5.98 10.90
C LEU A 125 7.93 -5.28 9.63
N ALA A 126 8.57 -4.11 9.76
CA ALA A 126 9.19 -3.42 8.62
C ALA A 126 10.38 -4.20 8.05
N GLU A 127 11.17 -4.83 8.90
CA GLU A 127 12.28 -5.70 8.49
C GLU A 127 11.76 -6.93 7.74
N LEU A 128 10.68 -7.55 8.23
CA LEU A 128 10.02 -8.68 7.55
C LEU A 128 9.48 -8.28 6.17
N ASP A 129 8.79 -7.14 6.04
CA ASP A 129 8.32 -6.63 4.76
C ASP A 129 9.47 -6.43 3.77
N THR A 130 10.59 -5.90 4.25
CA THR A 130 11.80 -5.71 3.44
C THR A 130 12.34 -7.05 2.95
N LEU A 131 12.44 -8.05 3.83
CA LEU A 131 12.91 -9.40 3.47
C LEU A 131 11.98 -10.07 2.47
N ILE A 132 10.67 -9.97 2.65
CA ILE A 132 9.66 -10.51 1.72
C ILE A 132 9.82 -9.86 0.34
N THR A 133 9.93 -8.54 0.28
CA THR A 133 10.09 -7.79 -0.97
C THR A 133 11.39 -8.17 -1.69
N LEU A 134 12.51 -8.31 -0.96
CA LEU A 134 13.79 -8.74 -1.52
C LEU A 134 13.72 -10.18 -2.06
N HIS A 135 13.04 -11.08 -1.35
CA HIS A 135 12.82 -12.46 -1.80
C HIS A 135 11.98 -12.50 -3.09
N GLN A 136 10.87 -11.77 -3.12
CA GLN A 136 10.01 -11.70 -4.30
C GLN A 136 10.76 -11.16 -5.52
N ARG A 137 11.56 -10.11 -5.35
CA ARG A 137 12.42 -9.57 -6.44
C ARG A 137 13.41 -10.61 -6.95
N LYS A 138 14.03 -11.37 -6.05
CA LYS A 138 15.00 -12.43 -6.42
C LYS A 138 14.34 -13.53 -7.24
N TYR A 139 13.15 -14.00 -6.84
CA TYR A 139 12.43 -15.02 -7.58
C TYR A 139 11.89 -14.49 -8.91
N CYS A 140 11.40 -13.27 -8.99
CA CYS A 140 10.95 -12.65 -10.23
C CYS A 140 12.10 -12.55 -11.25
N GLY A 141 13.29 -12.17 -10.81
CA GLY A 141 14.49 -12.15 -11.67
C GLY A 141 14.89 -13.52 -12.20
N VAL A 142 14.86 -14.55 -11.35
CA VAL A 142 15.20 -15.94 -11.75
C VAL A 142 14.17 -16.50 -12.72
N VAL A 143 12.87 -16.30 -12.45
CA VAL A 143 11.79 -16.75 -13.33
C VAL A 143 11.86 -16.04 -14.69
N SER A 144 12.10 -14.73 -14.71
CA SER A 144 12.28 -13.96 -15.95
C SER A 144 13.50 -14.45 -16.75
N TRP A 145 14.60 -14.76 -16.07
CA TRP A 145 15.81 -15.32 -16.69
C TRP A 145 15.55 -16.72 -17.23
N MET A 146 14.88 -17.60 -16.48
CA MET A 146 14.52 -18.96 -16.92
C MET A 146 13.57 -18.94 -18.11
N LEU A 147 12.57 -18.05 -18.13
CA LEU A 147 11.68 -17.86 -19.27
C LEU A 147 12.43 -17.33 -20.49
N GLY A 148 13.35 -16.39 -20.31
CA GLY A 148 14.20 -15.88 -21.39
C GLY A 148 15.08 -16.97 -22.01
N VAL A 149 15.73 -17.80 -21.18
CA VAL A 149 16.54 -18.93 -21.62
C VAL A 149 15.69 -20.00 -22.32
N ALA A 150 14.48 -20.28 -21.81
CA ALA A 150 13.56 -21.23 -22.45
C ALA A 150 13.10 -20.74 -23.83
N LEU A 151 12.78 -19.46 -23.97
CA LEU A 151 12.38 -18.86 -25.25
C LEU A 151 13.52 -18.85 -26.27
N VAL A 152 14.74 -18.57 -25.84
CA VAL A 152 15.92 -18.64 -26.71
C VAL A 152 16.17 -20.09 -27.17
N ARG A 153 15.98 -21.07 -26.30
CA ARG A 153 16.16 -22.50 -26.67
C ARG A 153 15.07 -23.01 -27.62
N LEU A 154 13.83 -22.56 -27.46
CA LEU A 154 12.72 -22.90 -28.36
C LEU A 154 12.82 -22.16 -29.69
N GLY A 155 13.41 -20.95 -29.74
CA GLY A 155 13.62 -20.17 -30.96
C GLY A 155 14.71 -20.75 -31.86
N SER A 156 15.60 -21.61 -31.33
CA SER A 156 16.64 -22.27 -32.15
C SER A 156 16.19 -23.57 -32.84
N GLU A 157 14.98 -24.07 -32.50
CA GLU A 157 14.42 -25.33 -33.03
C GLU A 157 13.22 -25.17 -33.96
N SER A 158 12.74 -23.95 -34.21
CA SER A 158 11.54 -23.74 -35.03
C SER A 158 11.63 -22.53 -35.97
N ASP A 159 12.41 -22.66 -37.03
CA ASP A 159 12.29 -21.81 -38.22
C ASP A 159 11.06 -22.21 -39.07
N GLY A 160 9.86 -22.33 -38.49
CA GLY A 160 8.72 -22.76 -39.30
C GLY A 160 7.31 -22.63 -38.75
N ALA A 161 7.10 -22.14 -37.53
CA ALA A 161 5.76 -22.20 -36.94
C ALA A 161 5.35 -21.00 -36.06
N PHE A 162 5.72 -19.80 -36.42
CA PHE A 162 5.27 -18.59 -35.70
C PHE A 162 4.55 -17.58 -36.62
N GLY A 163 3.50 -18.05 -37.26
CA GLY A 163 2.60 -17.21 -38.00
C GLY A 163 1.16 -17.44 -37.51
N GLU A 164 0.78 -17.06 -36.30
CA GLU A 164 -0.61 -16.84 -35.85
C GLU A 164 -0.75 -16.96 -34.33
N MET A 165 -0.26 -16.00 -33.61
CA MET A 165 -0.62 -15.83 -32.18
C MET A 165 -0.78 -14.36 -31.78
N LYS A 166 -1.40 -13.55 -32.66
CA LYS A 166 -1.72 -12.13 -32.40
C LYS A 166 -3.17 -11.85 -32.01
N HIS A 167 -4.00 -12.86 -31.76
CA HIS A 167 -5.44 -12.66 -31.59
C HIS A 167 -6.09 -13.18 -30.29
N VAL A 168 -5.32 -13.43 -29.23
CA VAL A 168 -5.91 -13.99 -27.98
C VAL A 168 -5.79 -13.06 -26.75
N LEU A 169 -5.32 -11.84 -26.92
CA LEU A 169 -5.39 -10.87 -25.82
C LEU A 169 -6.06 -9.58 -26.31
N ARG A 170 -7.35 -9.55 -26.20
CA ARG A 170 -8.18 -8.34 -26.12
C ARG A 170 -8.92 -8.33 -24.82
#